data_421e46a718c1c59cb05106bb7c1aa820
#
_entry.id   421e46a718c1c59cb05106bb7c1aa820
#
_cell.length_a   1.000
_cell.length_b   1.000
_cell.length_c   1.000
_cell.angle_alpha   90.00
_cell.angle_beta   90.00
_cell.angle_gamma   90.00
#
_symmetry.space_group_name_H-M   'P 1'
#
loop_
_entity.id
_entity.type
_entity.pdbx_description
1 polymer ?
#
loop_
_entity_poly.entity_id
_entity_poly.type
_entity_poly.pdbx_seq_one_letter_code
_entity_poly.pdbx_strand_id
1 'polypeptide(L)'
;GLSDTTSEAQRHAVAITDYIKGNIDTTTSVCHGPSGLAFQSVGESTSTLGEVKNRADLVIYWGGNPAESHPRHFGRYAVTPKGMFTPNGKKDRTVVLVDVRKTKSAGVADILIRPKPGKDFEILWALRALVKGNKLSANEGEWFWGVNIEEETGVSLETLTDLAERMKNCRFGVLFFGMGLTMTRGRHFNSGALLALATDLNKYTHFVAKPVRGHGNVTGADNVVAWQTGYPFGVNFSRGYPRFNPGEFTTVDTLSNGDADAALIIASDPGSNFPKKAIDHLKNIPVITLDTKS
;
A
#
# COMPACT_ATOMS: atom_id res chain seq x y z
N GLY A 1 -4.77 -12.57 11.90
CA GLY A 1 -4.58 -11.15 11.69
C GLY A 1 -3.90 -10.41 12.76
N LEU A 2 -3.39 -9.58 13.17
CA LEU A 2 -2.89 -8.77 14.27
C LEU A 2 -3.29 -7.29 14.17
N SER A 3 -3.92 -6.89 13.07
CA SER A 3 -4.47 -5.55 12.92
C SER A 3 -5.66 -5.35 13.86
N ASP A 4 -6.10 -4.11 14.01
CA ASP A 4 -7.18 -3.73 14.94
C ASP A 4 -6.89 -3.99 16.43
N THR A 5 -5.63 -4.29 16.79
CA THR A 5 -5.15 -4.45 18.17
C THR A 5 -4.08 -3.42 18.51
N THR A 6 -3.74 -3.31 19.79
CA THR A 6 -2.64 -2.46 20.24
C THR A 6 -1.28 -3.06 19.90
N SER A 7 -0.27 -2.23 19.71
CA SER A 7 1.10 -2.71 19.45
C SER A 7 1.65 -3.57 20.60
N GLU A 8 1.18 -3.36 21.83
CA GLU A 8 1.51 -4.20 22.98
C GLU A 8 0.96 -5.62 22.82
N ALA A 9 -0.32 -5.76 22.43
CA ALA A 9 -0.92 -7.07 22.16
C ALA A 9 -0.20 -7.79 21.01
N GLN A 10 0.15 -7.05 19.96
CA GLN A 10 0.91 -7.57 18.81
C GLN A 10 2.28 -8.10 19.24
N ARG A 11 2.99 -7.36 20.09
CA ARG A 11 4.30 -7.78 20.64
C ARG A 11 4.20 -9.10 21.40
N HIS A 12 3.19 -9.27 22.23
CA HIS A 12 2.95 -10.51 22.96
C HIS A 12 2.60 -11.67 22.04
N ALA A 13 1.81 -11.43 20.99
CA ALA A 13 1.49 -12.46 20.00
C ALA A 13 2.74 -13.00 19.29
N VAL A 14 3.68 -12.12 18.91
CA VAL A 14 4.97 -12.54 18.34
C VAL A 14 5.77 -13.36 19.34
N ALA A 15 5.88 -12.90 20.60
CA ALA A 15 6.64 -13.58 21.65
C ALA A 15 6.08 -14.99 21.96
N ILE A 16 4.75 -15.14 22.03
CA ILE A 16 4.10 -16.44 22.21
C ILE A 16 4.41 -17.35 21.02
N THR A 17 4.31 -16.82 19.80
CA THR A 17 4.55 -17.62 18.59
C THR A 17 6.00 -18.09 18.50
N ASP A 18 6.96 -17.24 18.84
CA ASP A 18 8.38 -17.65 18.94
C ASP A 18 8.59 -18.72 20.01
N TYR A 19 7.98 -18.54 21.17
CA TYR A 19 8.10 -19.51 22.30
C TYR A 19 7.60 -20.90 21.90
N ILE A 20 6.44 -21.00 21.23
CA ILE A 20 5.86 -22.28 20.80
C ILE A 20 6.42 -22.78 19.46
N LYS A 21 7.35 -22.05 18.83
CA LYS A 21 7.93 -22.38 17.52
C LYS A 21 6.91 -22.42 16.38
N GLY A 22 5.89 -21.59 16.48
CA GLY A 22 4.77 -21.50 15.54
C GLY A 22 5.06 -20.63 14.31
N ASN A 23 3.97 -20.26 13.63
CA ASN A 23 3.94 -19.37 12.49
C ASN A 23 3.07 -18.16 12.80
N ILE A 24 3.54 -16.96 12.50
CA ILE A 24 2.76 -15.73 12.71
C ILE A 24 2.60 -14.95 11.40
N ASP A 25 1.42 -14.37 11.23
CA ASP A 25 1.13 -13.55 10.06
C ASP A 25 0.25 -12.35 10.43
N THR A 26 0.34 -11.30 9.64
CA THR A 26 -0.46 -10.09 9.76
C THR A 26 -1.48 -9.99 8.63
N THR A 27 -2.45 -9.08 8.76
CA THR A 27 -3.42 -8.79 7.70
C THR A 27 -2.75 -8.34 6.39
N THR A 28 -1.51 -7.85 6.46
CA THR A 28 -0.75 -7.37 5.31
C THR A 28 -0.56 -8.46 4.25
N SER A 29 -0.38 -9.72 4.60
CA SER A 29 -0.19 -10.82 3.64
C SER A 29 -1.35 -10.95 2.64
N VAL A 30 -2.58 -10.69 3.06
CA VAL A 30 -3.79 -10.73 2.21
C VAL A 30 -4.24 -9.36 1.71
N CYS A 31 -3.51 -8.29 2.01
CA CYS A 31 -3.88 -6.92 1.68
C CYS A 31 -2.74 -6.18 0.96
N HIS A 32 -1.76 -5.69 1.70
CA HIS A 32 -0.64 -4.90 1.22
C HIS A 32 0.71 -5.66 1.29
N GLY A 33 0.70 -6.98 1.16
CA GLY A 33 1.93 -7.80 1.13
C GLY A 33 2.99 -7.27 0.16
N PRO A 34 2.61 -6.93 -1.10
CA PRO A 34 3.53 -6.31 -2.04
C PRO A 34 4.17 -5.01 -1.54
N SER A 35 3.44 -4.17 -0.78
CA SER A 35 4.02 -2.96 -0.16
C SER A 35 5.02 -3.31 0.93
N GLY A 36 4.72 -4.32 1.76
CA GLY A 36 5.64 -4.81 2.79
C GLY A 36 6.98 -5.28 2.21
N LEU A 37 6.96 -5.98 1.07
CA LEU A 37 8.15 -6.37 0.32
C LEU A 37 8.91 -5.15 -0.24
N ALA A 38 8.17 -4.18 -0.78
CA ALA A 38 8.75 -2.97 -1.35
C ALA A 38 9.41 -2.10 -0.27
N PHE A 39 8.84 -2.00 0.94
CA PHE A 39 9.45 -1.28 2.06
C PHE A 39 10.82 -1.85 2.46
N GLN A 40 11.00 -3.15 2.41
CA GLN A 40 12.28 -3.79 2.67
C GLN A 40 13.33 -3.44 1.62
N SER A 41 12.92 -3.23 0.37
CA SER A 41 13.83 -2.99 -0.75
C SER A 41 14.14 -1.51 -0.96
N VAL A 42 13.17 -0.62 -0.76
CA VAL A 42 13.26 0.81 -1.12
C VAL A 42 13.16 1.72 0.10
N GLY A 43 12.51 1.27 1.17
CA GLY A 43 12.08 2.11 2.29
C GLY A 43 10.82 2.89 1.97
N GLU A 44 10.40 3.77 2.89
CA GLU A 44 9.20 4.60 2.72
C GLU A 44 9.44 6.00 3.29
N SER A 45 9.34 7.02 2.43
CA SER A 45 9.14 8.39 2.88
C SER A 45 7.66 8.58 3.19
N THR A 46 7.31 8.74 4.46
CA THR A 46 5.90 8.80 4.90
C THR A 46 5.66 9.95 5.89
N SER A 47 4.41 10.14 6.30
CA SER A 47 4.00 11.18 7.25
C SER A 47 2.79 10.75 8.07
N THR A 48 2.41 11.54 9.07
CA THR A 48 1.13 11.38 9.74
C THR A 48 -0.03 11.93 8.89
N LEU A 49 -1.25 11.46 9.13
CA LEU A 49 -2.44 12.06 8.50
C LEU A 49 -2.69 13.50 8.98
N GLY A 50 -2.24 13.84 10.19
CA GLY A 50 -2.24 15.22 10.69
C GLY A 50 -1.34 16.14 9.87
N GLU A 51 -0.19 15.65 9.46
CA GLU A 51 0.73 16.37 8.58
C GLU A 51 0.14 16.60 7.19
N VAL A 52 -0.46 15.56 6.59
CA VAL A 52 -1.21 15.69 5.34
C VAL A 52 -2.29 16.76 5.45
N LYS A 53 -3.10 16.72 6.51
CA LYS A 53 -4.14 17.72 6.75
C LYS A 53 -3.60 19.14 6.75
N ASN A 54 -2.47 19.35 7.42
CA ASN A 54 -1.93 20.70 7.65
C ASN A 54 -1.08 21.24 6.51
N ARG A 55 -0.47 20.37 5.67
CA ARG A 55 0.57 20.77 4.73
C ARG A 55 0.29 20.42 3.28
N ALA A 56 -0.37 19.28 2.98
CA ALA A 56 -0.47 18.79 1.62
C ALA A 56 -1.29 19.70 0.73
N ASP A 57 -0.68 20.20 -0.34
CA ASP A 57 -1.30 20.96 -1.41
C ASP A 57 -1.42 20.16 -2.71
N LEU A 58 -0.72 19.03 -2.83
CA LEU A 58 -0.93 18.02 -3.86
C LEU A 58 -1.27 16.67 -3.22
N VAL A 59 -2.44 16.13 -3.55
CA VAL A 59 -2.93 14.85 -3.02
C VAL A 59 -3.25 13.93 -4.18
N ILE A 60 -2.52 12.83 -4.28
CA ILE A 60 -2.68 11.85 -5.35
C ILE A 60 -3.21 10.55 -4.75
N TYR A 61 -4.25 9.98 -5.34
CA TYR A 61 -4.75 8.64 -5.03
C TYR A 61 -4.46 7.73 -6.21
N TRP A 62 -3.78 6.63 -5.97
CA TRP A 62 -3.43 5.66 -7.00
C TRP A 62 -3.97 4.27 -6.66
N GLY A 63 -4.87 3.75 -7.49
CA GLY A 63 -5.47 2.43 -7.30
C GLY A 63 -6.21 2.28 -5.97
N GLY A 64 -6.77 3.37 -5.44
CA GLY A 64 -7.50 3.42 -4.18
C GLY A 64 -8.79 4.21 -4.31
N ASN A 65 -9.86 3.77 -3.61
CA ASN A 65 -11.16 4.42 -3.62
C ASN A 65 -11.62 4.81 -2.20
N PRO A 66 -10.98 5.81 -1.56
CA PRO A 66 -11.28 6.19 -0.17
C PRO A 66 -12.73 6.65 0.04
N ALA A 67 -13.42 7.14 -0.99
CA ALA A 67 -14.84 7.49 -0.88
C ALA A 67 -15.71 6.30 -0.43
N GLU A 68 -15.29 5.08 -0.72
CA GLU A 68 -15.99 3.85 -0.29
C GLU A 68 -15.26 3.14 0.85
N SER A 69 -13.95 2.96 0.73
CA SER A 69 -13.17 2.17 1.69
C SER A 69 -12.83 2.92 2.97
N HIS A 70 -12.76 4.27 2.93
CA HIS A 70 -12.37 5.13 4.06
C HIS A 70 -13.27 6.38 4.13
N PRO A 71 -14.57 6.24 4.47
CA PRO A 71 -15.58 7.31 4.27
C PRO A 71 -15.25 8.63 4.98
N ARG A 72 -14.41 8.61 6.02
CA ARG A 72 -14.01 9.83 6.75
C ARG A 72 -12.70 10.45 6.25
N HIS A 73 -11.98 9.78 5.36
CA HIS A 73 -10.62 10.18 4.98
C HIS A 73 -10.59 11.56 4.32
N PHE A 74 -11.46 11.79 3.33
CA PHE A 74 -11.53 13.07 2.62
C PHE A 74 -11.94 14.22 3.53
N GLY A 75 -12.94 13.99 4.40
CA GLY A 75 -13.47 15.00 5.29
C GLY A 75 -12.61 15.31 6.52
N ARG A 76 -11.76 14.37 6.94
CA ARG A 76 -10.92 14.55 8.14
C ARG A 76 -9.49 14.94 7.87
N TYR A 77 -8.90 14.46 6.75
CA TYR A 77 -7.45 14.52 6.60
C TYR A 77 -6.97 15.11 5.28
N ALA A 78 -7.50 14.67 4.13
CA ALA A 78 -6.73 14.82 2.92
C ALA A 78 -7.32 15.79 1.88
N VAL A 79 -8.62 16.08 1.90
CA VAL A 79 -9.24 16.88 0.83
C VAL A 79 -9.89 18.15 1.34
N THR A 80 -10.94 18.02 2.15
CA THR A 80 -11.78 19.17 2.54
C THR A 80 -11.32 19.93 3.79
N PRO A 81 -10.61 19.32 4.79
CA PRO A 81 -10.35 20.02 6.03
C PRO A 81 -9.38 21.16 5.84
N LYS A 82 -9.61 22.23 6.57
CA LYS A 82 -8.66 23.34 6.71
C LYS A 82 -7.45 22.89 7.52
N GLY A 83 -6.29 23.30 7.10
CA GLY A 83 -5.01 23.02 7.76
C GLY A 83 -4.20 24.29 7.96
N MET A 84 -3.10 24.18 8.69
CA MET A 84 -2.23 25.32 9.00
C MET A 84 -1.71 26.03 7.74
N PHE A 85 -1.30 25.25 6.74
CA PHE A 85 -0.76 25.76 5.47
C PHE A 85 -1.74 25.62 4.29
N THR A 86 -2.96 25.17 4.57
CA THR A 86 -4.06 25.02 3.63
C THR A 86 -5.35 25.57 4.23
N PRO A 87 -5.39 26.90 4.56
CA PRO A 87 -6.47 27.52 5.33
C PRO A 87 -7.83 27.50 4.61
N ASN A 88 -7.85 27.38 3.29
CA ASN A 88 -9.06 27.32 2.49
C ASN A 88 -9.51 25.88 2.18
N GLY A 89 -8.85 24.86 2.77
CA GLY A 89 -9.19 23.46 2.61
C GLY A 89 -8.98 22.97 1.17
N LYS A 90 -10.04 22.44 0.53
CA LYS A 90 -9.98 21.90 -0.84
C LYS A 90 -9.46 22.92 -1.87
N LYS A 91 -9.73 24.21 -1.69
CA LYS A 91 -9.30 25.26 -2.62
C LYS A 91 -7.78 25.44 -2.68
N ASP A 92 -7.08 25.03 -1.63
CA ASP A 92 -5.61 25.09 -1.57
C ASP A 92 -4.95 23.77 -2.02
N ARG A 93 -5.75 22.80 -2.50
CA ARG A 93 -5.28 21.47 -2.85
C ARG A 93 -5.65 21.09 -4.28
N THR A 94 -4.68 20.54 -5.00
CA THR A 94 -4.94 19.78 -6.22
C THR A 94 -5.09 18.30 -5.86
N VAL A 95 -6.19 17.69 -6.25
CA VAL A 95 -6.46 16.26 -6.03
C VAL A 95 -6.42 15.51 -7.35
N VAL A 96 -5.55 14.53 -7.44
CA VAL A 96 -5.39 13.67 -8.61
C VAL A 96 -5.86 12.26 -8.27
N LEU A 97 -6.65 11.65 -9.12
CA LEU A 97 -7.03 10.24 -9.04
C LEU A 97 -6.45 9.49 -10.24
N VAL A 98 -5.66 8.46 -9.96
CA VAL A 98 -5.15 7.51 -10.96
C VAL A 98 -5.83 6.16 -10.71
N ASP A 99 -6.74 5.77 -11.58
CA ASP A 99 -7.49 4.51 -11.47
C ASP A 99 -7.95 4.04 -12.85
N VAL A 100 -8.00 2.74 -13.06
CA VAL A 100 -8.46 2.14 -14.34
C VAL A 100 -9.93 2.42 -14.63
N ARG A 101 -10.70 2.82 -13.62
CA ARG A 101 -12.12 3.12 -13.70
C ARG A 101 -12.48 4.44 -12.99
N LYS A 102 -13.59 5.03 -13.36
CA LYS A 102 -14.15 6.19 -12.65
C LYS A 102 -14.86 5.72 -11.38
N THR A 103 -14.16 5.75 -10.26
CA THR A 103 -14.67 5.37 -8.92
C THR A 103 -15.43 6.54 -8.29
N LYS A 104 -16.10 6.33 -7.13
CA LYS A 104 -16.73 7.41 -6.36
C LYS A 104 -15.73 8.49 -5.93
N SER A 105 -14.47 8.14 -5.73
CA SER A 105 -13.42 9.10 -5.40
C SER A 105 -13.18 10.13 -6.51
N ALA A 106 -13.55 9.84 -7.75
CA ALA A 106 -13.47 10.81 -8.84
C ALA A 106 -14.32 12.07 -8.61
N GLY A 107 -15.33 12.00 -7.74
CA GLY A 107 -16.17 13.15 -7.41
C GLY A 107 -15.45 14.29 -6.67
N VAL A 108 -14.27 14.05 -6.11
CA VAL A 108 -13.44 15.06 -5.43
C VAL A 108 -12.16 15.39 -6.18
N ALA A 109 -11.84 14.63 -7.23
CA ALA A 109 -10.62 14.81 -8.01
C ALA A 109 -10.74 16.00 -8.98
N ASP A 110 -9.68 16.79 -9.07
CA ASP A 110 -9.52 17.84 -10.08
C ASP A 110 -8.99 17.25 -11.39
N ILE A 111 -8.18 16.18 -11.27
CA ILE A 111 -7.57 15.48 -12.40
C ILE A 111 -7.85 13.98 -12.25
N LEU A 112 -8.37 13.36 -13.32
CA LEU A 112 -8.59 11.91 -13.41
C LEU A 112 -7.72 11.34 -14.51
N ILE A 113 -6.79 10.47 -14.12
CA ILE A 113 -5.90 9.76 -15.06
C ILE A 113 -6.36 8.30 -15.09
N ARG A 114 -6.60 7.77 -16.30
CA ARG A 114 -7.13 6.42 -16.50
C ARG A 114 -6.16 5.55 -17.30
N PRO A 115 -5.23 4.88 -16.62
CA PRO A 115 -4.33 3.94 -17.28
C PRO A 115 -5.06 2.70 -17.81
N LYS A 116 -4.49 2.04 -18.79
CA LYS A 116 -4.86 0.66 -19.13
C LYS A 116 -4.58 -0.26 -17.93
N PRO A 117 -5.43 -1.27 -17.67
CA PRO A 117 -5.23 -2.21 -16.57
C PRO A 117 -3.85 -2.88 -16.61
N GLY A 118 -3.16 -2.89 -15.46
CA GLY A 118 -1.85 -3.52 -15.28
C GLY A 118 -0.66 -2.77 -15.88
N LYS A 119 -0.84 -1.47 -16.21
CA LYS A 119 0.22 -0.60 -16.77
C LYS A 119 0.76 0.42 -15.76
N ASP A 120 0.53 0.20 -14.50
CA ASP A 120 0.97 1.09 -13.43
C ASP A 120 2.49 1.20 -13.35
N PHE A 121 3.20 0.09 -13.54
CA PHE A 121 4.66 0.05 -13.47
C PHE A 121 5.30 0.93 -14.53
N GLU A 122 4.85 0.80 -15.76
CA GLU A 122 5.33 1.56 -16.91
C GLU A 122 5.12 3.08 -16.69
N ILE A 123 3.95 3.48 -16.18
CA ILE A 123 3.64 4.89 -15.87
C ILE A 123 4.53 5.41 -14.74
N LEU A 124 4.71 4.64 -13.67
CA LEU A 124 5.55 5.03 -12.54
C LEU A 124 7.00 5.24 -12.96
N TRP A 125 7.52 4.38 -13.83
CA TRP A 125 8.86 4.54 -14.39
C TRP A 125 8.98 5.73 -15.32
N ALA A 126 7.96 5.99 -16.17
CA ALA A 126 7.92 7.19 -17.00
C ALA A 126 7.95 8.46 -16.13
N LEU A 127 7.13 8.53 -15.08
CA LEU A 127 7.12 9.65 -14.14
C LEU A 127 8.49 9.82 -13.45
N ARG A 128 9.13 8.74 -13.02
CA ARG A 128 10.49 8.80 -12.44
C ARG A 128 11.52 9.34 -13.41
N ALA A 129 11.44 8.92 -14.68
CA ALA A 129 12.31 9.44 -15.73
C ALA A 129 12.11 10.96 -15.94
N LEU A 130 10.86 11.40 -16.05
CA LEU A 130 10.51 12.82 -16.20
C LEU A 130 10.95 13.63 -14.98
N VAL A 131 10.73 13.15 -13.77
CA VAL A 131 11.18 13.80 -12.54
C VAL A 131 12.69 13.97 -12.52
N LYS A 132 13.45 13.00 -13.03
CA LYS A 132 14.92 13.07 -13.15
C LYS A 132 15.40 13.96 -14.30
N GLY A 133 14.51 14.59 -15.04
CA GLY A 133 14.84 15.49 -16.14
C GLY A 133 15.12 14.82 -17.49
N ASN A 134 14.80 13.53 -17.61
CA ASN A 134 14.91 12.84 -18.88
C ASN A 134 13.76 13.29 -19.81
N LYS A 135 14.08 13.53 -21.07
CA LYS A 135 13.08 13.81 -22.09
C LYS A 135 12.55 12.49 -22.63
N LEU A 136 11.26 12.27 -22.46
CA LEU A 136 10.56 11.18 -23.13
C LEU A 136 9.97 11.74 -24.44
N SER A 137 10.13 11.01 -25.54
CA SER A 137 9.52 11.35 -26.83
C SER A 137 8.45 10.30 -27.16
N ALA A 138 7.31 10.77 -27.64
CA ALA A 138 6.25 9.87 -28.12
C ALA A 138 6.69 9.05 -29.35
N ASN A 139 7.66 9.57 -30.11
CA ASN A 139 8.11 9.00 -31.39
C ASN A 139 9.48 8.32 -31.34
N GLU A 140 10.26 8.51 -30.30
CA GLU A 140 11.60 7.94 -30.16
C GLU A 140 11.59 6.85 -29.10
N GLY A 141 11.38 5.61 -29.55
CA GLY A 141 11.23 4.43 -28.70
C GLY A 141 12.49 3.95 -27.97
N GLU A 142 13.56 4.73 -27.90
CA GLU A 142 14.82 4.31 -27.31
C GLU A 142 14.79 4.20 -25.78
N TRP A 143 13.85 4.89 -25.11
CA TRP A 143 13.86 4.99 -23.65
C TRP A 143 13.10 3.89 -22.91
N PHE A 144 12.07 3.32 -23.52
CA PHE A 144 11.30 2.19 -22.97
C PHE A 144 11.39 0.98 -23.91
N TRP A 145 12.59 0.60 -24.30
CA TRP A 145 12.80 -0.60 -25.12
C TRP A 145 12.02 -0.58 -26.44
N GLY A 146 11.90 0.60 -27.04
CA GLY A 146 11.13 0.77 -28.28
C GLY A 146 9.61 0.88 -28.11
N VAL A 147 9.11 1.09 -26.89
CA VAL A 147 7.67 1.13 -26.60
C VAL A 147 7.18 2.59 -26.54
N ASN A 148 6.11 2.90 -27.30
CA ASN A 148 5.38 4.14 -27.16
C ASN A 148 4.57 4.15 -25.86
N ILE A 149 4.92 5.04 -24.91
CA ILE A 149 4.31 5.08 -23.58
C ILE A 149 2.80 5.34 -23.63
N GLU A 150 2.31 6.18 -24.55
CA GLU A 150 0.89 6.49 -24.69
C GLU A 150 0.11 5.28 -25.19
N GLU A 151 0.65 4.62 -26.22
CA GLU A 151 0.05 3.43 -26.79
C GLU A 151 0.03 2.28 -25.78
N GLU A 152 1.11 2.10 -25.04
CA GLU A 152 1.24 1.04 -24.04
C GLU A 152 0.34 1.27 -22.82
N THR A 153 0.31 2.49 -22.28
CA THR A 153 -0.35 2.79 -21.00
C THR A 153 -1.75 3.39 -21.14
N GLY A 154 -2.08 3.95 -22.30
CA GLY A 154 -3.31 4.72 -22.51
C GLY A 154 -3.31 6.11 -21.86
N VAL A 155 -2.14 6.59 -21.42
CA VAL A 155 -1.97 7.92 -20.81
C VAL A 155 -1.01 8.74 -21.67
N SER A 156 -1.43 9.94 -22.09
CA SER A 156 -0.61 10.79 -22.95
C SER A 156 0.68 11.25 -22.24
N LEU A 157 1.74 11.43 -23.03
CA LEU A 157 3.01 11.96 -22.52
C LEU A 157 2.83 13.36 -21.93
N GLU A 158 1.95 14.19 -22.53
CA GLU A 158 1.60 15.51 -22.00
C GLU A 158 1.03 15.41 -20.58
N THR A 159 0.06 14.49 -20.34
CA THR A 159 -0.52 14.24 -19.02
C THR A 159 0.54 13.81 -18.00
N LEU A 160 1.45 12.93 -18.38
CA LEU A 160 2.53 12.48 -17.49
C LEU A 160 3.53 13.60 -17.19
N THR A 161 3.82 14.45 -18.18
CA THR A 161 4.72 15.60 -18.01
C THR A 161 4.09 16.64 -17.08
N ASP A 162 2.82 17.00 -17.27
CA ASP A 162 2.08 17.91 -16.38
C ASP A 162 2.05 17.36 -14.94
N LEU A 163 1.76 16.08 -14.79
CA LEU A 163 1.76 15.44 -13.47
C LEU A 163 3.15 15.49 -12.81
N ALA A 164 4.21 15.17 -13.54
CA ALA A 164 5.58 15.23 -13.02
C ALA A 164 5.97 16.65 -12.58
N GLU A 165 5.61 17.66 -13.35
CA GLU A 165 5.86 19.07 -13.00
C GLU A 165 5.04 19.50 -11.76
N ARG A 166 3.78 19.11 -11.65
CA ARG A 166 2.97 19.36 -10.44
C ARG A 166 3.59 18.70 -9.20
N MET A 167 4.08 17.47 -9.33
CA MET A 167 4.77 16.76 -8.27
C MET A 167 6.04 17.46 -7.80
N LYS A 168 6.84 17.99 -8.73
CA LYS A 168 8.08 18.73 -8.42
C LYS A 168 7.83 20.08 -7.78
N ASN A 169 6.75 20.76 -8.19
CA ASN A 169 6.48 22.15 -7.83
C ASN A 169 5.49 22.31 -6.65
N CYS A 170 4.91 21.24 -6.12
CA CYS A 170 4.10 21.33 -4.91
C CYS A 170 4.96 21.65 -3.70
N ARG A 171 4.34 22.19 -2.65
CA ARG A 171 5.02 22.47 -1.36
C ARG A 171 5.12 21.23 -0.49
N PHE A 172 4.09 20.41 -0.52
CA PHE A 172 4.02 19.12 0.17
C PHE A 172 3.10 18.18 -0.62
N GLY A 173 3.69 17.19 -1.26
CA GLY A 173 2.97 16.17 -2.01
C GLY A 173 2.71 14.91 -1.19
N VAL A 174 1.54 14.32 -1.35
CA VAL A 174 1.25 12.99 -0.80
C VAL A 174 0.66 12.08 -1.87
N LEU A 175 1.20 10.87 -1.96
CA LEU A 175 0.73 9.83 -2.84
C LEU A 175 0.14 8.68 -2.02
N PHE A 176 -1.17 8.64 -1.94
CA PHE A 176 -1.92 7.53 -1.36
C PHE A 176 -2.10 6.42 -2.37
N PHE A 177 -1.79 5.18 -1.99
CA PHE A 177 -1.94 4.05 -2.90
C PHE A 177 -2.72 2.89 -2.26
N GLY A 178 -3.56 2.27 -3.08
CA GLY A 178 -4.44 1.19 -2.65
C GLY A 178 -4.12 -0.15 -3.30
N MET A 179 -4.99 -1.14 -3.03
CA MET A 179 -4.85 -2.49 -3.57
C MET A 179 -4.95 -2.55 -5.10
N GLY A 180 -5.59 -1.57 -5.75
CA GLY A 180 -5.62 -1.46 -7.20
C GLY A 180 -4.24 -1.29 -7.83
N LEU A 181 -3.27 -0.73 -7.10
CA LEU A 181 -1.87 -0.70 -7.49
C LEU A 181 -1.11 -1.96 -7.06
N THR A 182 -1.28 -2.37 -5.79
CA THR A 182 -0.40 -3.35 -5.16
C THR A 182 -0.76 -4.79 -5.51
N MET A 183 -2.04 -5.09 -5.78
CA MET A 183 -2.54 -6.44 -6.04
C MET A 183 -2.81 -6.71 -7.53
N THR A 184 -2.34 -5.84 -8.41
CA THR A 184 -2.40 -6.00 -9.86
C THR A 184 -1.08 -6.55 -10.43
N ARG A 185 -0.97 -6.66 -11.76
CA ARG A 185 0.28 -7.03 -12.44
C ARG A 185 1.42 -6.12 -11.98
N GLY A 186 2.58 -6.70 -11.70
CA GLY A 186 3.74 -6.00 -11.16
C GLY A 186 3.83 -5.98 -9.63
N ARG A 187 2.73 -6.10 -8.90
CA ARG A 187 2.67 -6.29 -7.43
C ARG A 187 3.69 -5.42 -6.67
N HIS A 188 4.70 -6.03 -6.04
CA HIS A 188 5.72 -5.32 -5.25
C HIS A 188 6.62 -4.42 -6.10
N PHE A 189 6.78 -4.68 -7.39
CA PHE A 189 7.50 -3.77 -8.30
C PHE A 189 6.74 -2.45 -8.50
N ASN A 190 5.40 -2.49 -8.59
CA ASN A 190 4.59 -1.27 -8.62
C ASN A 190 4.78 -0.45 -7.34
N SER A 191 4.66 -1.12 -6.18
CA SER A 191 4.88 -0.47 -4.88
C SER A 191 6.28 0.11 -4.77
N GLY A 192 7.30 -0.66 -5.16
CA GLY A 192 8.70 -0.22 -5.18
C GLY A 192 8.95 0.98 -6.10
N ALA A 193 8.37 0.96 -7.31
CA ALA A 193 8.47 2.08 -8.25
C ALA A 193 7.81 3.35 -7.71
N LEU A 194 6.65 3.22 -7.04
CA LEU A 194 5.95 4.33 -6.42
C LEU A 194 6.73 4.92 -5.24
N LEU A 195 7.27 4.09 -4.37
CA LEU A 195 8.11 4.52 -3.25
C LEU A 195 9.39 5.20 -3.73
N ALA A 196 10.02 4.66 -4.76
CA ALA A 196 11.19 5.26 -5.39
C ALA A 196 10.86 6.59 -6.08
N LEU A 197 9.66 6.75 -6.65
CA LEU A 197 9.19 8.04 -7.19
C LEU A 197 9.10 9.08 -6.08
N ALA A 198 8.52 8.73 -4.91
CA ALA A 198 8.48 9.64 -3.77
C ALA A 198 9.90 10.02 -3.30
N THR A 199 10.84 9.07 -3.29
CA THR A 199 12.25 9.33 -2.97
C THR A 199 12.89 10.29 -3.98
N ASP A 200 12.68 10.06 -5.28
CA ASP A 200 13.21 10.93 -6.35
C ASP A 200 12.68 12.37 -6.21
N LEU A 201 11.40 12.54 -5.84
CA LEU A 201 10.73 13.84 -5.65
C LEU A 201 11.24 14.61 -4.43
N ASN A 202 11.74 13.94 -3.39
CA ASN A 202 12.31 14.61 -2.22
C ASN A 202 13.61 15.39 -2.52
N LYS A 203 14.13 15.34 -3.75
CA LYS A 203 15.17 16.25 -4.23
C LYS A 203 14.63 17.66 -4.57
N TYR A 204 13.33 17.77 -4.79
CA TYR A 204 12.70 19.01 -5.24
C TYR A 204 11.78 19.62 -4.18
N THR A 205 11.02 18.77 -3.50
CA THR A 205 10.01 19.18 -2.52
C THR A 205 9.83 18.10 -1.45
N HIS A 206 9.05 18.40 -0.44
CA HIS A 206 8.66 17.39 0.55
C HIS A 206 7.55 16.50 -0.01
N PHE A 207 7.89 15.25 -0.30
CA PHE A 207 6.97 14.30 -0.94
C PHE A 207 6.93 12.97 -0.19
N VAL A 208 5.71 12.48 0.10
CA VAL A 208 5.51 11.26 0.88
C VAL A 208 4.57 10.28 0.18
N ALA A 209 4.75 9.01 0.48
CA ALA A 209 3.88 7.94 0.04
C ALA A 209 3.18 7.29 1.25
N LYS A 210 1.91 6.86 1.07
CA LYS A 210 1.12 6.23 2.14
C LYS A 210 0.20 5.15 1.58
N PRO A 211 0.31 3.90 2.04
CA PRO A 211 -0.68 2.89 1.71
C PRO A 211 -2.03 3.20 2.38
N VAL A 212 -3.11 3.04 1.63
CA VAL A 212 -4.47 3.15 2.15
C VAL A 212 -4.93 1.77 2.59
N ARG A 213 -4.87 1.49 3.89
CA ARG A 213 -5.17 0.19 4.48
C ARG A 213 -6.54 0.20 5.15
N GLY A 214 -7.31 -0.88 4.98
CA GLY A 214 -8.71 -0.97 5.44
C GLY A 214 -8.87 -1.26 6.93
N HIS A 215 -7.92 -1.93 7.55
CA HIS A 215 -7.94 -2.29 8.98
C HIS A 215 -7.15 -1.29 9.83
N GLY A 216 -7.48 -1.21 11.11
CA GLY A 216 -6.78 -0.37 12.08
C GLY A 216 -5.41 -0.96 12.46
N ASN A 217 -4.43 -0.09 12.66
CA ASN A 217 -3.09 -0.43 13.14
C ASN A 217 -2.36 -1.55 12.36
N VAL A 218 -2.62 -1.67 11.06
CA VAL A 218 -1.93 -2.65 10.19
C VAL A 218 -0.43 -2.33 10.11
N THR A 219 -0.08 -1.05 9.94
CA THR A 219 1.32 -0.61 9.93
C THR A 219 1.99 -0.90 11.29
N GLY A 220 1.26 -0.74 12.41
CA GLY A 220 1.77 -1.10 13.73
C GLY A 220 2.08 -2.59 13.81
N ALA A 221 1.20 -3.46 13.29
CA ALA A 221 1.43 -4.90 13.28
C ALA A 221 2.69 -5.27 12.48
N ASP A 222 2.83 -4.72 11.26
CA ASP A 222 4.02 -4.95 10.42
C ASP A 222 5.31 -4.47 11.13
N ASN A 223 5.27 -3.28 11.75
CA ASN A 223 6.40 -2.76 12.48
C ASN A 223 6.77 -3.64 13.68
N VAL A 224 5.79 -4.07 14.47
CA VAL A 224 6.03 -4.94 15.64
C VAL A 224 6.65 -6.27 15.20
N VAL A 225 6.11 -6.92 14.17
CA VAL A 225 6.68 -8.15 13.63
C VAL A 225 8.08 -7.88 13.10
N ALA A 226 8.30 -6.79 12.35
CA ALA A 226 9.59 -6.46 11.76
C ALA A 226 10.68 -6.19 12.81
N TRP A 227 10.42 -5.43 13.86
CA TRP A 227 11.47 -5.15 14.85
C TRP A 227 11.80 -6.35 15.75
N GLN A 228 10.88 -7.31 15.90
CA GLN A 228 11.13 -8.52 16.69
C GLN A 228 11.76 -9.65 15.86
N THR A 229 11.56 -9.67 14.54
CA THR A 229 11.94 -10.80 13.68
C THR A 229 12.83 -10.42 12.49
N GLY A 230 12.85 -9.15 12.10
CA GLY A 230 13.47 -8.67 10.86
C GLY A 230 12.53 -8.70 9.64
N TYR A 231 11.28 -9.21 9.77
CA TYR A 231 10.35 -9.39 8.65
C TYR A 231 8.97 -8.85 8.99
N PRO A 232 8.19 -8.29 8.03
CA PRO A 232 6.95 -7.58 8.35
C PRO A 232 5.72 -8.46 8.55
N PHE A 233 5.68 -9.69 8.00
CA PHE A 233 4.56 -10.63 8.05
C PHE A 233 5.01 -12.03 7.65
N GLY A 234 4.17 -13.05 7.82
CA GLY A 234 4.43 -14.42 7.34
C GLY A 234 5.74 -15.01 7.87
N VAL A 235 5.93 -14.99 9.19
CA VAL A 235 7.17 -15.42 9.83
C VAL A 235 6.99 -16.77 10.51
N ASN A 236 7.90 -17.70 10.23
CA ASN A 236 7.93 -19.04 10.77
C ASN A 236 9.12 -19.25 11.73
N PHE A 237 8.85 -19.76 12.93
CA PHE A 237 9.84 -20.02 13.98
C PHE A 237 10.16 -21.51 14.19
N SER A 238 9.63 -22.43 13.39
CA SER A 238 9.74 -23.88 13.63
C SER A 238 11.19 -24.41 13.74
N ARG A 239 12.17 -23.67 13.20
CA ARG A 239 13.61 -24.02 13.33
C ARG A 239 14.33 -23.29 14.46
N GLY A 240 13.60 -22.55 15.33
CA GLY A 240 14.19 -21.83 16.45
C GLY A 240 14.73 -20.45 16.11
N TYR A 241 14.54 -19.97 14.88
CA TYR A 241 14.85 -18.62 14.41
C TYR A 241 13.81 -18.18 13.38
N PRO A 242 13.59 -16.85 13.20
CA PRO A 242 12.61 -16.34 12.26
C PRO A 242 13.03 -16.64 10.81
N ARG A 243 12.07 -17.17 10.04
CA ARG A 243 12.20 -17.40 8.59
C ARG A 243 11.05 -16.72 7.87
N PHE A 244 11.33 -16.15 6.73
CA PHE A 244 10.39 -15.41 5.92
C PHE A 244 10.40 -15.90 4.47
N ASN A 245 9.26 -16.34 3.98
CA ASN A 245 9.07 -16.70 2.59
C ASN A 245 7.59 -16.53 2.21
N PRO A 246 7.19 -15.40 1.59
CA PRO A 246 5.86 -15.25 1.01
C PRO A 246 5.62 -16.32 -0.05
N GLY A 247 4.47 -17.02 0.03
CA GLY A 247 4.18 -18.21 -0.77
C GLY A 247 4.42 -19.53 -0.01
N GLU A 248 5.02 -19.47 1.21
CA GLU A 248 5.22 -20.62 2.08
C GLU A 248 4.68 -20.36 3.50
N PHE A 249 5.01 -19.19 4.09
CA PHE A 249 4.75 -18.91 5.50
C PHE A 249 3.63 -17.90 5.76
N THR A 250 2.91 -17.44 4.74
CA THR A 250 1.68 -16.69 5.02
C THR A 250 0.61 -17.62 5.60
N THR A 251 -0.30 -17.07 6.38
CA THR A 251 -1.39 -17.90 6.97
C THR A 251 -2.21 -18.59 5.88
N VAL A 252 -2.45 -17.92 4.75
CA VAL A 252 -3.17 -18.53 3.63
C VAL A 252 -2.42 -19.72 3.06
N ASP A 253 -1.10 -19.62 2.90
CA ASP A 253 -0.27 -20.71 2.38
C ASP A 253 -0.26 -21.88 3.37
N THR A 254 0.08 -21.62 4.64
CA THR A 254 0.17 -22.61 5.71
C THR A 254 -1.14 -23.38 5.89
N LEU A 255 -2.28 -22.68 5.93
CA LEU A 255 -3.59 -23.33 6.02
C LEU A 255 -3.97 -24.08 4.73
N SER A 256 -3.71 -23.50 3.57
CA SER A 256 -4.05 -24.15 2.30
C SER A 256 -3.23 -25.40 2.03
N ASN A 257 -2.01 -25.48 2.54
CA ASN A 257 -1.15 -26.65 2.41
C ASN A 257 -1.42 -27.72 3.47
N GLY A 258 -2.17 -27.39 4.54
CA GLY A 258 -2.43 -28.30 5.64
C GLY A 258 -1.27 -28.40 6.64
N ASP A 259 -0.40 -27.39 6.69
CA ASP A 259 0.81 -27.38 7.52
C ASP A 259 0.56 -26.91 8.97
N ALA A 260 -0.67 -26.46 9.28
CA ALA A 260 -1.07 -26.04 10.63
C ALA A 260 -1.85 -27.13 11.34
N ASP A 261 -1.51 -27.41 12.60
CA ASP A 261 -2.20 -28.33 13.50
C ASP A 261 -3.12 -27.64 14.51
N ALA A 262 -2.98 -26.33 14.70
CA ALA A 262 -3.86 -25.46 15.49
C ALA A 262 -3.79 -24.01 14.99
N ALA A 263 -4.79 -23.20 15.32
CA ALA A 263 -4.82 -21.79 14.95
C ALA A 263 -5.26 -20.90 16.11
N LEU A 264 -4.52 -19.78 16.29
CA LEU A 264 -4.93 -18.66 17.13
C LEU A 264 -5.28 -17.48 16.24
N ILE A 265 -6.55 -17.07 16.25
CA ILE A 265 -7.06 -15.95 15.47
C ILE A 265 -7.26 -14.76 16.39
N ILE A 266 -6.64 -13.62 16.06
CA ILE A 266 -6.72 -12.40 16.87
C ILE A 266 -7.30 -11.27 16.01
N ALA A 267 -8.45 -10.73 16.43
CA ALA A 267 -9.13 -9.58 15.80
C ALA A 267 -9.20 -9.71 14.26
N SER A 268 -9.69 -10.85 13.76
CA SER A 268 -9.70 -11.14 12.32
C SER A 268 -10.84 -12.09 11.96
N ASP A 269 -11.39 -11.90 10.76
CA ASP A 269 -12.39 -12.78 10.16
C ASP A 269 -11.81 -13.52 8.93
N PRO A 270 -11.24 -14.71 9.12
CA PRO A 270 -10.76 -15.53 8.00
C PRO A 270 -11.86 -15.90 7.00
N GLY A 271 -13.10 -16.04 7.46
CA GLY A 271 -14.23 -16.41 6.63
C GLY A 271 -14.50 -15.43 5.48
N SER A 272 -14.20 -14.15 5.70
CA SER A 272 -14.40 -13.10 4.70
C SER A 272 -13.22 -12.98 3.70
N ASN A 273 -12.02 -13.47 4.06
CA ASN A 273 -10.80 -13.07 3.33
C ASN A 273 -9.99 -14.25 2.80
N PHE A 274 -10.18 -15.47 3.33
CA PHE A 274 -9.35 -16.60 2.96
C PHE A 274 -9.99 -17.46 1.87
N PRO A 275 -9.18 -18.10 1.02
CA PRO A 275 -9.68 -19.02 0.02
C PRO A 275 -10.30 -20.25 0.68
N LYS A 276 -11.25 -20.86 -0.03
CA LYS A 276 -12.00 -22.05 0.44
C LYS A 276 -11.09 -23.13 1.00
N LYS A 277 -9.98 -23.44 0.35
CA LYS A 277 -9.04 -24.48 0.76
C LYS A 277 -8.47 -24.23 2.16
N ALA A 278 -8.09 -22.96 2.46
CA ALA A 278 -7.61 -22.58 3.79
C ALA A 278 -8.71 -22.66 4.87
N ILE A 279 -9.94 -22.25 4.52
CA ILE A 279 -11.10 -22.35 5.43
C ILE A 279 -11.48 -23.81 5.69
N ASP A 280 -11.45 -24.67 4.70
CA ASP A 280 -11.76 -26.09 4.84
C ASP A 280 -10.73 -26.77 5.77
N HIS A 281 -9.45 -26.41 5.71
CA HIS A 281 -8.45 -26.92 6.66
C HIS A 281 -8.68 -26.37 8.06
N LEU A 282 -8.95 -25.07 8.20
CA LEU A 282 -9.20 -24.41 9.48
C LEU A 282 -10.35 -25.04 10.26
N LYS A 283 -11.37 -25.58 9.57
CA LYS A 283 -12.50 -26.29 10.20
C LYS A 283 -12.14 -27.63 10.82
N ASN A 284 -11.00 -28.20 10.45
CA ASN A 284 -10.57 -29.53 10.88
C ASN A 284 -9.46 -29.52 11.93
N ILE A 285 -9.05 -28.35 12.40
CA ILE A 285 -8.03 -28.17 13.44
C ILE A 285 -8.58 -27.39 14.63
N PRO A 286 -8.01 -27.50 15.83
CA PRO A 286 -8.35 -26.65 16.96
C PRO A 286 -8.14 -25.16 16.66
N VAL A 287 -9.14 -24.35 16.98
CA VAL A 287 -9.11 -22.90 16.76
C VAL A 287 -9.45 -22.17 18.05
N ILE A 288 -8.61 -21.23 18.43
CA ILE A 288 -8.89 -20.25 19.49
C ILE A 288 -9.07 -18.89 18.83
N THR A 289 -10.16 -18.19 19.14
CA THR A 289 -10.43 -16.84 18.65
C THR A 289 -10.44 -15.85 19.79
N LEU A 290 -9.67 -14.76 19.63
CA LEU A 290 -9.67 -13.60 20.51
C LEU A 290 -10.25 -12.42 19.74
N ASP A 291 -11.49 -12.07 20.03
CA ASP A 291 -12.20 -10.95 19.39
C ASP A 291 -13.09 -10.24 20.42
N THR A 292 -13.47 -8.99 20.10
CA THR A 292 -14.41 -8.20 20.90
C THR A 292 -15.87 -8.47 20.57
N LYS A 293 -16.11 -9.24 19.51
CA LYS A 293 -17.45 -9.67 19.07
C LYS A 293 -17.49 -11.18 18.97
N SER A 294 -18.57 -11.76 19.46
CA SER A 294 -18.90 -13.19 19.33
C SER A 294 -19.62 -13.44 18.00
#